data_3f77396eff95e0acae9d5a851321c84d
#
_entry.id   3f77396eff95e0acae9d5a851321c84d
#
_cell.length_a   1.000
_cell.length_b   1.000
_cell.length_c   1.000
_cell.angle_alpha   90.00
_cell.angle_beta   90.00
_cell.angle_gamma   90.00
#
_symmetry.space_group_name_H-M   'P 1'
#
loop_
_entity.id
_entity.type
_entity.pdbx_description
1 polymer ?
#
loop_
_entity_poly.entity_id
_entity_poly.type
_entity_poly.pdbx_seq_one_letter_code
_entity_poly.pdbx_strand_id
1 'polypeptide(L)'
;IHSIIIAIPTLKGSKLNHVIDLCVSTHCAVQLLSDPQLVGSGTPQQGAFRELNPADFLSREEVTLDTDQISGYLTGSELCRQVMRFKPGKLLIFDIYENCAYELLMELQQKYGRDIPVTVLIGSIRDKKRLDEVFETYHPTVVFHAAAHKHVPLMEVSPAEAVKNNVLGTKNLLVSASEHDVERFVQLSTDKAVNPTSVMGCTKRICEMLIQTFAGNTDMKCVAVRFGNVLGSHGSVIPL
;
A
#
# COMPACT_ATOMS: atom_id res chain seq x y z
N ILE A 1 -27.98 -18.16 13.83
CA ILE A 1 -26.52 -18.38 13.88
C ILE A 1 -25.90 -17.02 14.05
N HIS A 2 -25.09 -16.80 15.10
CA HIS A 2 -24.46 -15.51 15.38
C HIS A 2 -22.97 -15.47 14.98
N SER A 3 -22.34 -16.64 14.89
CA SER A 3 -20.94 -16.75 14.48
C SER A 3 -20.67 -18.02 13.69
N ILE A 4 -19.66 -17.98 12.82
CA ILE A 4 -19.17 -19.12 12.03
C ILE A 4 -17.72 -19.34 12.45
N ILE A 5 -17.36 -20.58 12.77
CA ILE A 5 -16.00 -20.96 13.11
C ILE A 5 -15.44 -21.85 11.99
N ILE A 6 -14.34 -21.40 11.39
CA ILE A 6 -13.60 -22.18 10.39
C ILE A 6 -12.55 -23.01 11.13
N ALA A 7 -12.77 -24.32 11.24
CA ALA A 7 -11.93 -25.27 11.98
C ALA A 7 -11.23 -26.26 11.03
N ILE A 8 -10.63 -25.76 9.94
CA ILE A 8 -9.92 -26.58 8.95
C ILE A 8 -8.44 -26.15 8.90
N PRO A 9 -7.56 -26.76 9.74
CA PRO A 9 -6.16 -26.32 9.87
C PRO A 9 -5.33 -26.44 8.59
N THR A 10 -5.72 -27.32 7.69
CA THR A 10 -5.03 -27.58 6.42
C THR A 10 -5.47 -26.64 5.28
N LEU A 11 -6.51 -25.83 5.51
CA LEU A 11 -7.03 -24.94 4.49
C LEU A 11 -6.18 -23.67 4.39
N LYS A 12 -5.52 -23.48 3.25
CA LYS A 12 -4.63 -22.33 2.98
C LYS A 12 -4.87 -21.75 1.60
N GLY A 13 -4.44 -20.49 1.41
CA GLY A 13 -4.44 -19.82 0.11
C GLY A 13 -5.83 -19.62 -0.48
N SER A 14 -5.98 -19.79 -1.79
CA SER A 14 -7.23 -19.52 -2.54
C SER A 14 -8.45 -20.32 -2.03
N LYS A 15 -8.23 -21.52 -1.49
CA LYS A 15 -9.32 -22.33 -0.92
C LYS A 15 -9.82 -21.75 0.40
N LEU A 16 -8.93 -21.25 1.24
CA LEU A 16 -9.31 -20.55 2.47
C LEU A 16 -10.09 -19.28 2.15
N ASN A 17 -9.59 -18.49 1.21
CA ASN A 17 -10.26 -17.25 0.78
C ASN A 17 -11.68 -17.52 0.27
N HIS A 18 -11.86 -18.56 -0.54
CA HIS A 18 -13.20 -18.93 -1.03
C HIS A 18 -14.16 -19.30 0.11
N VAL A 19 -13.68 -20.03 1.12
CA VAL A 19 -14.51 -20.39 2.29
C VAL A 19 -14.83 -19.14 3.12
N ILE A 20 -13.86 -18.25 3.32
CA ILE A 20 -14.08 -16.99 4.04
C ILE A 20 -15.10 -16.12 3.31
N ASP A 21 -15.01 -15.97 1.98
CA ASP A 21 -15.97 -15.19 1.18
C ASP A 21 -17.40 -15.73 1.33
N LEU A 22 -17.56 -17.05 1.32
CA LEU A 22 -18.86 -17.70 1.57
C LEU A 22 -19.37 -17.42 3.00
N CYS A 23 -18.49 -17.43 4.01
CA CYS A 23 -18.87 -17.15 5.39
C CYS A 23 -19.24 -15.67 5.58
N VAL A 24 -18.47 -14.74 5.01
CA VAL A 24 -18.73 -13.29 5.08
C VAL A 24 -20.05 -12.92 4.41
N SER A 25 -20.43 -13.59 3.33
CA SER A 25 -21.72 -13.35 2.65
C SER A 25 -22.95 -13.66 3.55
N THR A 26 -22.77 -14.37 4.64
CA THR A 26 -23.84 -14.67 5.61
C THR A 26 -24.09 -13.57 6.64
N HIS A 27 -23.25 -12.52 6.67
CA HIS A 27 -23.25 -11.45 7.68
C HIS A 27 -23.09 -11.95 9.14
N CYS A 28 -22.49 -13.11 9.33
CA CYS A 28 -22.13 -13.65 10.64
C CYS A 28 -20.69 -13.28 11.00
N ALA A 29 -20.39 -13.16 12.30
CA ALA A 29 -19.00 -13.04 12.76
C ALA A 29 -18.21 -14.31 12.39
N VAL A 30 -17.04 -14.16 11.77
CA VAL A 30 -16.21 -15.29 11.33
C VAL A 30 -14.96 -15.38 12.19
N GLN A 31 -14.67 -16.57 12.73
CA GLN A 31 -13.50 -16.85 13.54
C GLN A 31 -12.72 -18.04 12.98
N LEU A 32 -11.39 -18.01 13.13
CA LEU A 32 -10.50 -19.12 12.77
C LEU A 32 -10.07 -19.90 14.02
N LEU A 33 -10.01 -21.21 13.92
CA LEU A 33 -9.36 -22.05 14.92
C LEU A 33 -7.84 -21.87 14.82
N SER A 34 -7.23 -21.30 15.87
CA SER A 34 -5.79 -21.00 15.91
C SER A 34 -4.95 -22.25 16.18
N ASP A 35 -5.40 -23.12 17.10
CA ASP A 35 -4.71 -24.34 17.46
C ASP A 35 -5.70 -25.46 17.75
N PRO A 36 -5.70 -26.56 16.94
CA PRO A 36 -6.56 -27.70 17.16
C PRO A 36 -6.33 -28.43 18.50
N GLN A 37 -5.13 -28.30 19.11
CA GLN A 37 -4.79 -28.94 20.37
C GLN A 37 -5.47 -28.27 21.57
N LEU A 38 -5.85 -27.00 21.44
CA LEU A 38 -6.55 -26.25 22.49
C LEU A 38 -8.05 -26.55 22.56
N VAL A 39 -8.58 -27.39 21.68
CA VAL A 39 -10.01 -27.80 21.64
C VAL A 39 -10.21 -29.23 22.20
N GLY A 40 -9.15 -29.89 22.61
CA GLY A 40 -9.19 -31.22 23.18
C GLY A 40 -9.75 -31.22 24.60
N SER A 41 -10.85 -32.01 24.85
CA SER A 41 -11.50 -32.27 26.15
C SER A 41 -12.55 -31.25 26.66
N GLY A 42 -13.49 -30.86 25.83
CA GLY A 42 -14.83 -30.45 26.32
C GLY A 42 -15.10 -28.95 26.54
N THR A 43 -14.14 -28.12 26.83
CA THR A 43 -14.28 -26.65 26.88
C THR A 43 -13.15 -25.96 26.12
N PRO A 44 -13.43 -25.09 25.14
CA PRO A 44 -12.39 -24.33 24.43
C PRO A 44 -11.63 -23.44 25.44
N GLN A 45 -10.31 -23.58 25.48
CA GLN A 45 -9.47 -22.68 26.27
C GLN A 45 -9.43 -21.29 25.64
N GLN A 46 -9.27 -20.27 26.48
CA GLN A 46 -9.15 -18.88 26.04
C GLN A 46 -7.97 -18.74 25.05
N GLY A 47 -8.25 -18.29 23.82
CA GLY A 47 -7.25 -18.19 22.74
C GLY A 47 -7.32 -19.28 21.66
N ALA A 48 -8.19 -20.29 21.81
CA ALA A 48 -8.39 -21.33 20.77
C ALA A 48 -8.96 -20.75 19.46
N PHE A 49 -9.71 -19.68 19.55
CA PHE A 49 -10.32 -18.99 18.42
C PHE A 49 -9.80 -17.57 18.32
N ARG A 50 -9.53 -17.10 17.11
CA ARG A 50 -9.16 -15.72 16.83
C ARG A 50 -10.01 -15.14 15.71
N GLU A 51 -10.16 -13.84 15.72
CA GLU A 51 -10.76 -13.11 14.61
C GLU A 51 -9.89 -13.21 13.36
N LEU A 52 -10.53 -13.00 12.20
CA LEU A 52 -9.83 -12.93 10.92
C LEU A 52 -8.86 -11.75 10.94
N ASN A 53 -7.59 -12.03 10.62
CA ASN A 53 -6.58 -11.01 10.41
C ASN A 53 -6.41 -10.79 8.89
N PRO A 54 -6.17 -9.57 8.40
CA PRO A 54 -5.84 -9.33 7.00
C PRO A 54 -4.73 -10.23 6.43
N ALA A 55 -3.78 -10.67 7.27
CA ALA A 55 -2.74 -11.62 6.91
C ALA A 55 -3.26 -13.00 6.50
N ASP A 56 -4.43 -13.42 6.97
CA ASP A 56 -5.03 -14.71 6.61
C ASP A 56 -5.45 -14.79 5.14
N PHE A 57 -5.67 -13.64 4.52
CA PHE A 57 -5.98 -13.51 3.09
C PHE A 57 -4.71 -13.46 2.21
N LEU A 58 -3.54 -13.30 2.83
CA LEU A 58 -2.27 -13.20 2.13
C LEU A 58 -1.48 -14.51 2.31
N SER A 59 -1.46 -15.35 1.28
CA SER A 59 -0.70 -16.63 1.26
C SER A 59 0.81 -16.41 1.09
N ARG A 60 1.43 -15.42 1.74
CA ARG A 60 2.85 -15.10 1.60
C ARG A 60 3.55 -15.07 2.96
N GLU A 61 4.76 -15.64 3.00
CA GLU A 61 5.66 -15.52 4.15
C GLU A 61 6.06 -14.06 4.36
N GLU A 62 6.17 -13.67 5.62
CA GLU A 62 6.59 -12.33 6.01
C GLU A 62 8.07 -12.14 5.62
N VAL A 63 8.35 -11.18 4.75
CA VAL A 63 9.73 -10.85 4.35
C VAL A 63 10.32 -9.88 5.36
N THR A 64 11.42 -10.25 6.00
CA THR A 64 12.20 -9.33 6.85
C THR A 64 12.96 -8.35 5.96
N LEU A 65 12.65 -7.06 6.10
CA LEU A 65 13.33 -5.98 5.39
C LEU A 65 14.54 -5.48 6.21
N ASP A 66 15.64 -5.22 5.52
CA ASP A 66 16.81 -4.53 6.11
C ASP A 66 16.42 -3.07 6.39
N THR A 67 16.37 -2.71 7.68
CA THR A 67 15.71 -1.49 8.16
C THR A 67 16.59 -0.25 8.14
N ASP A 68 17.90 -0.41 8.03
CA ASP A 68 18.85 0.70 8.18
C ASP A 68 18.93 1.58 6.91
N GLN A 69 18.35 1.13 5.80
CA GLN A 69 18.42 1.78 4.50
C GLN A 69 17.09 2.38 4.01
N ILE A 70 16.02 2.37 4.82
CA ILE A 70 14.71 2.88 4.38
C ILE A 70 14.53 4.33 4.86
N SER A 71 15.10 5.27 4.16
CA SER A 71 14.64 6.66 4.17
C SER A 71 13.80 6.86 2.93
N GLY A 72 12.48 7.02 3.07
CA GLY A 72 11.59 6.90 1.93
C GLY A 72 10.57 8.00 1.81
N TYR A 73 10.21 8.23 0.58
CA TYR A 73 9.13 9.08 0.13
C TYR A 73 7.85 8.24 0.01
N LEU A 74 6.81 8.56 0.76
CA LEU A 74 5.62 7.72 0.85
C LEU A 74 4.33 8.50 0.63
N THR A 75 3.54 8.01 -0.31
CA THR A 75 2.13 8.35 -0.44
C THR A 75 1.30 7.11 -0.13
N GLY A 76 0.41 7.23 0.84
CA GLY A 76 -0.43 6.13 1.30
C GLY A 76 -0.30 5.91 2.81
N SER A 77 -1.36 6.22 3.55
CA SER A 77 -1.33 6.24 5.03
C SER A 77 -0.91 4.90 5.63
N GLU A 78 -1.42 3.78 5.11
CA GLU A 78 -1.08 2.47 5.65
C GLU A 78 0.38 2.09 5.39
N LEU A 79 0.91 2.44 4.22
CA LEU A 79 2.31 2.20 3.91
C LEU A 79 3.21 3.01 4.86
N CYS A 80 2.85 4.25 5.18
CA CYS A 80 3.56 5.06 6.18
C CYS A 80 3.56 4.40 7.56
N ARG A 81 2.40 3.85 7.99
CA ARG A 81 2.29 3.13 9.26
C ARG A 81 3.21 1.90 9.30
N GLN A 82 3.24 1.15 8.20
CA GLN A 82 4.08 -0.05 8.12
C GLN A 82 5.56 0.32 8.10
N VAL A 83 5.98 1.33 7.33
CA VAL A 83 7.38 1.77 7.30
C VAL A 83 7.84 2.29 8.66
N MET A 84 7.01 3.01 9.40
CA MET A 84 7.36 3.48 10.75
C MET A 84 7.64 2.32 11.74
N ARG A 85 7.07 1.13 11.53
CA ARG A 85 7.40 -0.06 12.34
C ARG A 85 8.85 -0.50 12.19
N PHE A 86 9.47 -0.20 11.05
CA PHE A 86 10.87 -0.50 10.77
C PHE A 86 11.85 0.59 11.23
N LYS A 87 11.36 1.63 11.93
CA LYS A 87 12.16 2.72 12.51
C LYS A 87 13.10 3.39 11.48
N PRO A 88 12.57 3.94 10.37
CA PRO A 88 13.40 4.59 9.37
C PRO A 88 14.16 5.78 9.98
N GLY A 89 15.34 6.07 9.47
CA GLY A 89 16.11 7.24 9.90
C GLY A 89 15.37 8.55 9.61
N LYS A 90 14.61 8.61 8.50
CA LYS A 90 13.71 9.72 8.17
C LYS A 90 12.57 9.25 7.26
N LEU A 91 11.34 9.65 7.55
CA LEU A 91 10.18 9.43 6.71
C LEU A 91 9.67 10.77 6.16
N LEU A 92 9.62 10.91 4.83
CA LEU A 92 8.99 12.03 4.16
C LEU A 92 7.62 11.62 3.64
N ILE A 93 6.59 12.34 4.02
CA ILE A 93 5.23 12.16 3.52
C ILE A 93 4.92 13.34 2.61
N PHE A 94 4.78 13.05 1.31
CA PHE A 94 4.42 14.08 0.32
C PHE A 94 3.03 13.79 -0.23
N ASP A 95 2.11 14.68 0.02
CA ASP A 95 0.72 14.52 -0.39
C ASP A 95 0.14 15.87 -0.85
N ILE A 96 -0.87 15.81 -1.71
CA ILE A 96 -1.63 16.98 -2.13
C ILE A 96 -2.72 17.34 -1.11
N TYR A 97 -3.17 16.36 -0.31
CA TYR A 97 -4.24 16.52 0.69
C TYR A 97 -3.67 16.81 2.07
N GLU A 98 -3.67 18.07 2.45
CA GLU A 98 -3.19 18.58 3.73
C GLU A 98 -3.83 17.86 4.92
N ASN A 99 -5.16 17.73 4.94
CA ASN A 99 -5.88 17.18 6.08
C ASN A 99 -5.49 15.72 6.34
N CYS A 100 -5.50 14.86 5.32
CA CYS A 100 -5.12 13.46 5.46
C CYS A 100 -3.66 13.29 5.89
N ALA A 101 -2.76 14.14 5.39
CA ALA A 101 -1.36 14.13 5.76
C ALA A 101 -1.14 14.59 7.21
N TYR A 102 -1.88 15.59 7.66
CA TYR A 102 -1.86 16.06 9.05
C TYR A 102 -2.42 15.03 10.02
N GLU A 103 -3.58 14.44 9.71
CA GLU A 103 -4.18 13.37 10.53
C GLU A 103 -3.22 12.20 10.72
N LEU A 104 -2.56 11.77 9.63
CA LEU A 104 -1.55 10.72 9.70
C LEU A 104 -0.36 11.11 10.57
N LEU A 105 0.14 12.34 10.46
CA LEU A 105 1.22 12.84 11.32
C LEU A 105 0.82 12.80 12.80
N MET A 106 -0.38 13.26 13.14
CA MET A 106 -0.89 13.24 14.51
C MET A 106 -1.01 11.81 15.05
N GLU A 107 -1.51 10.89 14.24
CA GLU A 107 -1.60 9.46 14.60
C GLU A 107 -0.21 8.86 14.88
N LEU A 108 0.75 9.11 14.00
CA LEU A 108 2.12 8.61 14.16
C LEU A 108 2.79 9.21 15.40
N GLN A 109 2.61 10.51 15.66
CA GLN A 109 3.12 11.17 16.86
C GLN A 109 2.47 10.65 18.15
N GLN A 110 1.18 10.34 18.11
CA GLN A 110 0.49 9.72 19.25
C GLN A 110 1.04 8.33 19.57
N LYS A 111 1.35 7.56 18.51
CA LYS A 111 1.81 6.16 18.65
C LYS A 111 3.29 6.04 19.01
N TYR A 112 4.15 6.87 18.44
CA TYR A 112 5.61 6.73 18.53
C TYR A 112 6.29 7.87 19.29
N GLY A 113 5.55 8.88 19.77
CA GLY A 113 6.07 10.07 20.42
C GLY A 113 6.14 11.29 19.50
N ARG A 114 6.36 12.47 20.08
CA ARG A 114 6.37 13.73 19.30
C ARG A 114 7.64 13.93 18.47
N ASP A 115 8.76 13.38 18.93
CA ASP A 115 10.08 13.56 18.33
C ASP A 115 10.42 12.48 17.29
N ILE A 116 9.42 12.08 16.49
CA ILE A 116 9.60 11.10 15.43
C ILE A 116 10.27 11.74 14.20
N PRO A 117 11.10 10.98 13.45
CA PRO A 117 11.77 11.48 12.25
C PRO A 117 10.84 11.53 11.03
N VAL A 118 9.66 12.17 11.17
CA VAL A 118 8.64 12.30 10.13
C VAL A 118 8.50 13.75 9.71
N THR A 119 8.55 14.01 8.41
CA THR A 119 8.30 15.33 7.82
C THR A 119 7.17 15.22 6.81
N VAL A 120 6.12 16.04 6.98
CA VAL A 120 5.04 16.16 6.03
C VAL A 120 5.30 17.34 5.10
N LEU A 121 5.19 17.10 3.80
CA LEU A 121 5.40 18.08 2.73
C LEU A 121 4.14 18.09 1.85
N ILE A 122 3.57 19.25 1.65
CA ILE A 122 2.40 19.40 0.79
C ILE A 122 2.86 19.78 -0.63
N GLY A 123 2.33 19.05 -1.60
CA GLY A 123 2.63 19.27 -3.01
C GLY A 123 2.01 18.20 -3.91
N SER A 124 2.11 18.44 -5.22
CA SER A 124 1.59 17.55 -6.25
C SER A 124 2.73 16.93 -7.06
N ILE A 125 2.66 15.64 -7.37
CA ILE A 125 3.59 14.98 -8.30
C ILE A 125 3.54 15.57 -9.73
N ARG A 126 2.53 16.37 -10.02
CA ARG A 126 2.41 17.11 -11.30
C ARG A 126 3.34 18.33 -11.35
N ASP A 127 3.80 18.82 -10.21
CA ASP A 127 4.72 19.95 -10.07
C ASP A 127 6.16 19.44 -9.94
N LYS A 128 6.84 19.36 -11.11
CA LYS A 128 8.23 18.89 -11.15
C LYS A 128 9.17 19.79 -10.35
N LYS A 129 8.97 21.12 -10.41
CA LYS A 129 9.82 22.06 -9.67
C LYS A 129 9.74 21.79 -8.16
N ARG A 130 8.53 21.60 -7.63
CA ARG A 130 8.32 21.26 -6.21
C ARG A 130 8.96 19.90 -5.84
N LEU A 131 8.89 18.93 -6.73
CA LEU A 131 9.56 17.65 -6.53
C LEU A 131 11.08 17.87 -6.45
N ASP A 132 11.69 18.57 -7.39
CA ASP A 132 13.13 18.81 -7.41
C ASP A 132 13.61 19.54 -6.14
N GLU A 133 12.88 20.56 -5.66
CA GLU A 133 13.17 21.23 -4.38
C GLU A 133 13.17 20.26 -3.19
N VAL A 134 12.24 19.30 -3.18
CA VAL A 134 12.15 18.29 -2.12
C VAL A 134 13.30 17.29 -2.22
N PHE A 135 13.60 16.79 -3.41
CA PHE A 135 14.68 15.82 -3.61
C PHE A 135 16.05 16.45 -3.30
N GLU A 136 16.29 17.70 -3.73
CA GLU A 136 17.51 18.46 -3.44
C GLU A 136 17.69 18.73 -1.93
N THR A 137 16.58 19.01 -1.22
CA THR A 137 16.64 19.31 0.22
C THR A 137 16.84 18.08 1.10
N TYR A 138 16.20 16.98 0.74
CA TYR A 138 16.08 15.83 1.64
C TYR A 138 16.85 14.58 1.19
N HIS A 139 17.30 14.51 -0.06
CA HIS A 139 18.07 13.38 -0.64
C HIS A 139 17.49 12.01 -0.29
N PRO A 140 16.22 11.70 -0.64
CA PRO A 140 15.63 10.42 -0.31
C PRO A 140 16.33 9.29 -1.07
N THR A 141 16.69 8.22 -0.38
CA THR A 141 17.33 7.04 -0.98
C THR A 141 16.32 6.04 -1.54
N VAL A 142 15.09 6.03 -1.00
CA VAL A 142 14.01 5.14 -1.43
C VAL A 142 12.73 5.94 -1.66
N VAL A 143 12.07 5.70 -2.78
CA VAL A 143 10.78 6.29 -3.13
C VAL A 143 9.72 5.20 -3.24
N PHE A 144 8.65 5.34 -2.46
CA PHE A 144 7.43 4.57 -2.64
C PHE A 144 6.37 5.45 -3.28
N HIS A 145 5.96 5.13 -4.48
CA HIS A 145 4.99 5.92 -5.23
C HIS A 145 3.60 5.29 -5.22
N ALA A 146 2.72 5.84 -4.38
CA ALA A 146 1.32 5.42 -4.27
C ALA A 146 0.33 6.48 -4.78
N ALA A 147 0.80 7.67 -5.19
CA ALA A 147 -0.07 8.73 -5.69
C ALA A 147 -0.69 8.34 -7.03
N ALA A 148 -2.02 8.24 -7.07
CA ALA A 148 -2.77 8.00 -8.30
C ALA A 148 -4.25 8.32 -8.13
N HIS A 149 -4.90 8.71 -9.21
CA HIS A 149 -6.34 8.63 -9.33
C HIS A 149 -6.74 7.17 -9.59
N LYS A 150 -7.48 6.56 -8.68
CA LYS A 150 -7.78 5.11 -8.67
C LYS A 150 -9.21 4.72 -8.97
N HIS A 151 -10.16 5.65 -8.87
CA HIS A 151 -11.58 5.36 -9.05
C HIS A 151 -11.92 5.24 -10.54
N VAL A 152 -12.17 4.02 -10.99
CA VAL A 152 -12.44 3.71 -12.41
C VAL A 152 -13.55 4.58 -12.98
N PRO A 153 -14.77 4.66 -12.39
CA PRO A 153 -15.86 5.44 -13.00
C PRO A 153 -15.52 6.93 -13.16
N LEU A 154 -14.78 7.52 -12.19
CA LEU A 154 -14.41 8.93 -12.29
C LEU A 154 -13.36 9.18 -13.39
N MET A 155 -12.48 8.20 -13.62
CA MET A 155 -11.45 8.34 -14.66
C MET A 155 -12.00 8.10 -16.07
N GLU A 156 -13.07 7.36 -16.22
CA GLU A 156 -13.80 7.28 -17.49
C GLU A 156 -14.42 8.64 -17.89
N VAL A 157 -14.92 9.39 -16.91
CA VAL A 157 -15.45 10.74 -17.13
C VAL A 157 -14.36 11.79 -17.31
N SER A 158 -13.18 11.58 -16.69
CA SER A 158 -12.08 12.55 -16.66
C SER A 158 -10.75 11.94 -17.13
N PRO A 159 -10.65 11.42 -18.36
CA PRO A 159 -9.46 10.69 -18.82
C PRO A 159 -8.21 11.56 -18.89
N ALA A 160 -8.34 12.83 -19.25
CA ALA A 160 -7.22 13.76 -19.28
C ALA A 160 -6.59 13.98 -17.91
N GLU A 161 -7.39 14.06 -16.85
CA GLU A 161 -6.87 14.19 -15.48
C GLU A 161 -6.19 12.89 -15.01
N ALA A 162 -6.72 11.71 -15.41
CA ALA A 162 -6.05 10.44 -15.16
C ALA A 162 -4.65 10.41 -15.80
N VAL A 163 -4.51 10.84 -17.04
CA VAL A 163 -3.20 10.90 -17.74
C VAL A 163 -2.28 11.91 -17.06
N LYS A 164 -2.75 13.14 -16.81
CA LYS A 164 -1.94 14.18 -16.18
C LYS A 164 -1.40 13.77 -14.81
N ASN A 165 -2.26 13.18 -13.98
CA ASN A 165 -1.86 12.77 -12.63
C ASN A 165 -1.07 11.47 -12.63
N ASN A 166 -1.63 10.41 -13.21
CA ASN A 166 -1.01 9.08 -13.11
C ASN A 166 0.23 8.97 -14.00
N VAL A 167 0.14 9.37 -15.27
CA VAL A 167 1.24 9.17 -16.23
C VAL A 167 2.27 10.28 -16.12
N LEU A 168 1.87 11.54 -16.31
CA LEU A 168 2.82 12.65 -16.29
C LEU A 168 3.38 12.88 -14.88
N GLY A 169 2.56 12.74 -13.84
CA GLY A 169 3.01 12.81 -12.45
C GLY A 169 4.04 11.73 -12.12
N THR A 170 3.80 10.47 -12.52
CA THR A 170 4.77 9.38 -12.36
C THR A 170 6.06 9.66 -13.12
N LYS A 171 5.97 10.17 -14.38
CA LYS A 171 7.14 10.55 -15.15
C LYS A 171 7.97 11.62 -14.45
N ASN A 172 7.33 12.69 -13.96
CA ASN A 172 8.02 13.77 -13.24
C ASN A 172 8.76 13.20 -12.02
N LEU A 173 8.08 12.35 -11.22
CA LEU A 173 8.66 11.76 -10.03
C LEU A 173 9.86 10.85 -10.36
N LEU A 174 9.77 10.04 -11.43
CA LEU A 174 10.88 9.19 -11.89
C LEU A 174 12.07 10.02 -12.38
N VAL A 175 11.81 11.10 -13.12
CA VAL A 175 12.87 12.00 -13.59
C VAL A 175 13.56 12.66 -12.40
N SER A 176 12.81 13.28 -11.46
CA SER A 176 13.38 13.88 -10.27
C SER A 176 14.16 12.87 -9.42
N ALA A 177 13.61 11.65 -9.24
CA ALA A 177 14.30 10.59 -8.51
C ALA A 177 15.62 10.17 -9.15
N SER A 178 15.66 10.07 -10.48
CA SER A 178 16.87 9.72 -11.23
C SER A 178 17.90 10.85 -11.25
N GLU A 179 17.46 12.11 -11.28
CA GLU A 179 18.35 13.30 -11.27
C GLU A 179 18.98 13.55 -9.89
N HIS A 180 18.43 12.94 -8.80
CA HIS A 180 18.88 13.14 -7.42
C HIS A 180 19.34 11.83 -6.73
N ASP A 181 19.88 10.90 -7.50
CA ASP A 181 20.56 9.69 -7.03
C ASP A 181 19.72 8.78 -6.10
N VAL A 182 18.41 8.69 -6.35
CA VAL A 182 17.55 7.73 -5.65
C VAL A 182 17.99 6.32 -5.99
N GLU A 183 18.23 5.49 -4.98
CA GLU A 183 18.68 4.11 -5.16
C GLU A 183 17.55 3.16 -5.56
N ARG A 184 16.36 3.35 -4.99
CA ARG A 184 15.21 2.44 -5.16
C ARG A 184 13.91 3.19 -5.38
N PHE A 185 13.18 2.78 -6.39
CA PHE A 185 11.87 3.31 -6.72
C PHE A 185 10.82 2.19 -6.78
N VAL A 186 9.82 2.25 -5.91
CA VAL A 186 8.76 1.25 -5.82
C VAL A 186 7.43 1.88 -6.23
N GLN A 187 6.91 1.47 -7.38
CA GLN A 187 5.60 1.88 -7.88
C GLN A 187 4.51 0.96 -7.36
N LEU A 188 3.53 1.51 -6.67
CA LEU A 188 2.31 0.78 -6.35
C LEU A 188 1.42 0.71 -7.60
N SER A 189 1.19 -0.50 -8.09
CA SER A 189 0.36 -0.79 -9.25
C SER A 189 -0.88 -1.63 -8.86
N THR A 190 -1.59 -2.15 -9.83
CA THR A 190 -2.86 -2.85 -9.64
C THR A 190 -3.00 -4.02 -10.63
N ASP A 191 -3.82 -5.00 -10.27
CA ASP A 191 -4.30 -6.05 -11.16
C ASP A 191 -4.96 -5.50 -12.44
N LYS A 192 -5.60 -4.33 -12.34
CA LYS A 192 -6.28 -3.64 -13.46
C LYS A 192 -5.33 -3.10 -14.54
N ALA A 193 -4.01 -3.13 -14.28
CA ALA A 193 -2.98 -2.84 -15.28
C ALA A 193 -2.66 -4.05 -16.18
N VAL A 194 -3.20 -5.25 -15.86
CA VAL A 194 -3.07 -6.46 -16.67
C VAL A 194 -4.20 -6.48 -17.69
N ASN A 195 -3.87 -6.42 -18.99
CA ASN A 195 -4.85 -6.33 -20.08
C ASN A 195 -5.94 -5.27 -19.80
N PRO A 196 -5.54 -4.00 -19.65
CA PRO A 196 -6.42 -2.97 -19.12
C PRO A 196 -7.61 -2.69 -20.03
N THR A 197 -8.81 -2.63 -19.45
CA THR A 197 -10.07 -2.33 -20.13
C THR A 197 -10.67 -0.99 -19.68
N SER A 198 -9.96 -0.24 -18.84
CA SER A 198 -10.38 1.06 -18.33
C SER A 198 -9.29 2.11 -18.46
N VAL A 199 -9.67 3.39 -18.51
CA VAL A 199 -8.73 4.53 -18.54
C VAL A 199 -7.75 4.45 -17.36
N MET A 200 -8.25 4.20 -16.16
CA MET A 200 -7.40 4.06 -14.96
C MET A 200 -6.40 2.91 -15.13
N GLY A 201 -6.85 1.74 -15.55
CA GLY A 201 -5.98 0.58 -15.82
C GLY A 201 -4.93 0.87 -16.89
N CYS A 202 -5.32 1.52 -18.01
CA CYS A 202 -4.40 1.95 -19.06
C CYS A 202 -3.33 2.91 -18.52
N THR A 203 -3.71 3.91 -17.72
CA THR A 203 -2.73 4.84 -17.13
C THR A 203 -1.75 4.14 -16.21
N LYS A 204 -2.20 3.17 -15.40
CA LYS A 204 -1.32 2.37 -14.53
C LYS A 204 -0.39 1.46 -15.34
N ARG A 205 -0.87 0.90 -16.45
CA ARG A 205 -0.02 0.13 -17.38
C ARG A 205 1.06 0.99 -18.00
N ILE A 206 0.75 2.21 -18.41
CA ILE A 206 1.75 3.16 -18.93
C ILE A 206 2.78 3.50 -17.83
N CYS A 207 2.35 3.70 -16.58
CA CYS A 207 3.28 3.89 -15.46
C CYS A 207 4.25 2.72 -15.30
N GLU A 208 3.78 1.46 -15.43
CA GLU A 208 4.67 0.30 -15.38
C GLU A 208 5.68 0.28 -16.54
N MET A 209 5.28 0.71 -17.73
CA MET A 209 6.21 0.83 -18.88
C MET A 209 7.26 1.92 -18.62
N LEU A 210 6.89 3.04 -17.99
CA LEU A 210 7.85 4.06 -17.55
C LEU A 210 8.84 3.46 -16.55
N ILE A 211 8.38 2.72 -15.53
CA ILE A 211 9.23 2.03 -14.56
C ILE A 211 10.24 1.10 -15.25
N GLN A 212 9.80 0.30 -16.22
CA GLN A 212 10.67 -0.59 -16.98
C GLN A 212 11.72 0.18 -17.80
N THR A 213 11.32 1.31 -18.39
CA THR A 213 12.24 2.17 -19.16
C THR A 213 13.33 2.76 -18.24
N PHE A 214 12.98 3.27 -17.07
CA PHE A 214 13.96 3.81 -16.13
C PHE A 214 14.85 2.71 -15.53
N ALA A 215 14.31 1.55 -15.20
CA ALA A 215 15.09 0.40 -14.73
C ALA A 215 16.15 -0.07 -15.73
N GLY A 216 15.93 0.10 -17.03
CA GLY A 216 16.89 -0.27 -18.08
C GLY A 216 17.90 0.83 -18.44
N ASN A 217 17.69 2.08 -18.01
CA ASN A 217 18.48 3.24 -18.44
C ASN A 217 19.13 4.01 -17.29
N THR A 218 18.92 3.61 -16.05
CA THR A 218 19.49 4.27 -14.85
C THR A 218 20.01 3.23 -13.88
N ASP A 219 20.86 3.63 -12.94
CA ASP A 219 21.32 2.77 -11.83
C ASP A 219 20.27 2.58 -10.75
N MET A 220 19.18 3.36 -10.77
CA MET A 220 18.06 3.27 -9.85
C MET A 220 17.31 1.94 -10.00
N LYS A 221 17.18 1.18 -8.91
CA LYS A 221 16.42 -0.07 -8.90
C LYS A 221 14.93 0.21 -8.88
N CYS A 222 14.29 0.09 -10.03
CA CYS A 222 12.86 0.38 -10.21
C CYS A 222 12.04 -0.91 -10.24
N VAL A 223 10.96 -0.96 -9.45
CA VAL A 223 10.01 -2.06 -9.44
C VAL A 223 8.57 -1.58 -9.40
N ALA A 224 7.67 -2.33 -10.02
CA ALA A 224 6.23 -2.13 -9.91
C ALA A 224 5.61 -3.33 -9.18
N VAL A 225 4.85 -3.05 -8.13
CA VAL A 225 4.15 -4.07 -7.33
C VAL A 225 2.67 -4.03 -7.66
N ARG A 226 2.14 -5.13 -8.20
CA ARG A 226 0.72 -5.29 -8.49
C ARG A 226 0.03 -5.98 -7.33
N PHE A 227 -1.14 -5.48 -6.97
CA PHE A 227 -2.03 -6.12 -6.01
C PHE A 227 -3.48 -5.89 -6.42
N GLY A 228 -4.38 -6.75 -5.93
CA GLY A 228 -5.81 -6.62 -6.13
C GLY A 228 -6.42 -5.59 -5.18
N ASN A 229 -7.70 -5.76 -4.84
CA ASN A 229 -8.36 -4.89 -3.90
C ASN A 229 -7.80 -5.10 -2.50
N VAL A 230 -7.37 -4.00 -1.89
CA VAL A 230 -6.85 -4.02 -0.50
C VAL A 230 -8.03 -3.86 0.45
N LEU A 231 -8.20 -4.82 1.34
CA LEU A 231 -9.24 -4.79 2.38
C LEU A 231 -9.00 -3.63 3.34
N GLY A 232 -10.07 -2.92 3.72
CA GLY A 232 -9.99 -1.81 4.67
C GLY A 232 -9.31 -0.54 4.15
N SER A 233 -9.01 -0.42 2.85
CA SER A 233 -8.49 0.84 2.28
C SER A 233 -9.62 1.87 2.09
N HIS A 234 -9.30 3.17 2.22
CA HIS A 234 -10.25 4.26 1.97
C HIS A 234 -10.92 4.10 0.59
N GLY A 235 -12.27 4.01 0.56
CA GLY A 235 -13.03 3.77 -0.65
C GLY A 235 -12.91 2.33 -1.21
N SER A 236 -12.57 1.35 -0.37
CA SER A 236 -12.65 -0.08 -0.70
C SER A 236 -14.09 -0.61 -0.60
N VAL A 237 -14.31 -1.80 -1.18
CA VAL A 237 -15.63 -2.44 -1.28
C VAL A 237 -16.21 -2.85 0.08
N ILE A 238 -15.37 -2.99 1.11
CA ILE A 238 -15.81 -3.29 2.48
C ILE A 238 -15.66 -1.99 3.28
N PRO A 239 -16.75 -1.29 3.59
CA PRO A 239 -16.72 -0.23 4.59
C PRO A 239 -16.44 -0.86 5.96
N LEU A 240 -15.47 -0.32 6.67
CA LEU A 240 -15.24 -0.63 8.07
C LEU A 240 -16.39 -0.09 8.93
#